data_f641a9a8c29bfef29b259b000e42df0d
#
_entry.id   f641a9a8c29bfef29b259b000e42df0d
#
_cell.length_a   1.000
_cell.length_b   1.000
_cell.length_c   1.000
_cell.angle_alpha   90.00
_cell.angle_beta   90.00
_cell.angle_gamma   90.00
#
_symmetry.space_group_name_H-M   'P 1'
#
loop_
_entity.id
_entity.type
_entity.pdbx_description
1 polymer ?
#
loop_
_entity_poly.entity_id
_entity_poly.type
_entity_poly.pdbx_seq_one_letter_code
_entity_poly.pdbx_strand_id
1 'polypeptide(L)'
;MKVIVSLDNPNHPGWLKFEQSLKQHGWAYHPIVREWKGFGTKIIGLYEYICSTDIEEFIYLDAYDNYCIASPHEFKFKKKDYPLILSSEKGCYPDTHKMGMFPVVNHEWKFLNSGQIYGTKEHFIYVYNSNPPRYEDDDQRWYTERFLIMPESIGLDYCNIFQSVAFEVEGDFTLTYNRLYNNKTHTFPMFIHGNGKTDMSKFYLL
;
A
#
# COMPACT_ATOMS: atom_id res chain seq x y z
N MET A 1 -11.01 5.92 10.82
CA MET A 1 -9.97 5.47 9.88
C MET A 1 -9.55 6.65 8.98
N LYS A 2 -8.29 6.81 8.67
CA LYS A 2 -7.71 7.90 7.89
C LYS A 2 -6.63 7.36 6.94
N VAL A 3 -6.48 7.94 5.76
CA VAL A 3 -5.34 7.68 4.87
C VAL A 3 -4.16 8.52 5.35
N ILE A 4 -3.00 7.89 5.53
CA ILE A 4 -1.75 8.52 5.93
C ILE A 4 -0.76 8.35 4.77
N VAL A 5 0.00 9.39 4.47
CA VAL A 5 1.05 9.35 3.44
C VAL A 5 2.32 10.00 3.96
N SER A 6 3.49 9.51 3.58
CA SER A 6 4.77 10.20 3.85
C SER A 6 5.30 10.82 2.57
N LEU A 7 5.72 12.07 2.64
CA LEU A 7 6.28 12.80 1.50
C LEU A 7 7.33 13.83 1.95
N ASP A 8 8.27 14.11 1.08
CA ASP A 8 9.30 15.15 1.26
C ASP A 8 9.02 16.39 0.41
N ASN A 9 8.21 16.26 -0.63
CA ASN A 9 7.85 17.36 -1.54
C ASN A 9 6.31 17.49 -1.68
N PRO A 10 5.66 18.40 -0.95
CA PRO A 10 4.21 18.61 -1.04
C PRO A 10 3.74 19.20 -2.40
N ASN A 11 4.67 19.66 -3.24
CA ASN A 11 4.37 20.15 -4.58
C ASN A 11 4.63 19.12 -5.69
N HIS A 12 4.95 17.87 -5.33
CA HIS A 12 5.20 16.82 -6.31
C HIS A 12 3.92 16.52 -7.12
N PRO A 13 3.99 16.49 -8.48
CA PRO A 13 2.79 16.29 -9.32
C PRO A 13 2.00 15.01 -9.00
N GLY A 14 2.70 13.91 -8.66
CA GLY A 14 2.07 12.66 -8.26
C GLY A 14 1.25 12.82 -6.99
N TRP A 15 1.80 13.50 -5.97
CA TRP A 15 1.06 13.79 -4.74
C TRP A 15 -0.19 14.64 -5.01
N LEU A 16 -0.07 15.70 -5.79
CA LEU A 16 -1.20 16.59 -6.08
C LEU A 16 -2.36 15.84 -6.77
N LYS A 17 -2.06 14.92 -7.69
CA LYS A 17 -3.07 14.05 -8.32
C LYS A 17 -3.67 13.08 -7.31
N PHE A 18 -2.86 12.45 -6.50
CA PHE A 18 -3.34 11.52 -5.49
C PHE A 18 -4.19 12.23 -4.43
N GLU A 19 -3.74 13.37 -3.92
CA GLU A 19 -4.51 14.19 -2.98
C GLU A 19 -5.88 14.60 -3.56
N GLN A 20 -5.90 14.99 -4.84
CA GLN A 20 -7.15 15.31 -5.54
C GLN A 20 -8.09 14.11 -5.59
N SER A 21 -7.59 12.90 -5.89
CA SER A 21 -8.42 11.70 -5.93
C SER A 21 -8.97 11.32 -4.56
N LEU A 22 -8.18 11.49 -3.47
CA LEU A 22 -8.66 11.30 -2.10
C LEU A 22 -9.81 12.25 -1.76
N LYS A 23 -9.68 13.54 -2.14
CA LYS A 23 -10.73 14.56 -1.95
C LYS A 23 -12.01 14.23 -2.73
N GLN A 24 -11.86 13.83 -3.99
CA GLN A 24 -12.98 13.47 -4.87
C GLN A 24 -13.79 12.28 -4.31
N HIS A 25 -13.14 11.31 -3.70
CA HIS A 25 -13.78 10.14 -3.11
C HIS A 25 -14.14 10.29 -1.64
N GLY A 26 -13.91 11.47 -1.02
CA GLY A 26 -14.33 11.76 0.35
C GLY A 26 -13.49 11.10 1.44
N TRP A 27 -12.22 10.78 1.17
CA TRP A 27 -11.31 10.24 2.18
C TRP A 27 -10.77 11.34 3.11
N ALA A 28 -10.79 11.07 4.42
CA ALA A 28 -9.97 11.82 5.37
C ALA A 28 -8.52 11.36 5.23
N TYR A 29 -7.59 12.30 5.11
CA TYR A 29 -6.17 11.97 4.94
C TYR A 29 -5.26 12.88 5.77
N HIS A 30 -4.01 12.46 5.95
CA HIS A 30 -2.96 13.22 6.65
C HIS A 30 -1.60 13.02 5.97
N PRO A 31 -0.99 14.06 5.41
CA PRO A 31 0.37 14.01 4.91
C PRO A 31 1.38 14.19 6.06
N ILE A 32 2.33 13.29 6.18
CA ILE A 32 3.53 13.42 7.02
C ILE A 32 4.62 14.02 6.13
N VAL A 33 4.83 15.33 6.26
CA VAL A 33 5.87 16.04 5.49
C VAL A 33 7.18 16.00 6.28
N ARG A 34 8.23 15.40 5.69
CA ARG A 34 9.53 15.28 6.35
C ARG A 34 10.68 15.11 5.35
N GLU A 35 11.89 15.44 5.81
CA GLU A 35 13.11 15.20 5.05
C GLU A 35 13.29 13.71 4.75
N TRP A 36 13.63 13.39 3.51
CA TRP A 36 13.94 12.02 3.09
C TRP A 36 15.36 11.63 3.49
N LYS A 37 15.49 10.54 4.27
CA LYS A 37 16.77 9.99 4.75
C LYS A 37 17.01 8.54 4.30
N GLY A 38 16.16 8.03 3.43
CA GLY A 38 16.12 6.65 2.96
C GLY A 38 14.72 6.06 3.11
N PHE A 39 14.49 4.85 2.60
CA PHE A 39 13.16 4.23 2.57
C PHE A 39 12.59 3.96 3.98
N GLY A 40 13.45 3.71 4.99
CA GLY A 40 13.02 3.59 6.38
C GLY A 40 12.36 4.85 6.95
N THR A 41 12.55 6.03 6.32
CA THR A 41 11.86 7.28 6.68
C THR A 41 10.33 7.10 6.69
N LYS A 42 9.80 6.30 5.77
CA LYS A 42 8.36 6.02 5.68
C LYS A 42 7.85 5.29 6.91
N ILE A 43 8.52 4.22 7.31
CA ILE A 43 8.11 3.37 8.44
C ILE A 43 8.26 4.13 9.76
N ILE A 44 9.41 4.80 9.95
CA ILE A 44 9.68 5.60 11.17
C ILE A 44 8.68 6.74 11.29
N GLY A 45 8.42 7.46 10.19
CA GLY A 45 7.44 8.55 10.18
C GLY A 45 6.02 8.09 10.50
N LEU A 46 5.61 6.97 9.95
CA LEU A 46 4.31 6.37 10.26
C LEU A 46 4.23 5.99 11.75
N TYR A 47 5.27 5.36 12.30
CA TYR A 47 5.32 4.98 13.71
C TYR A 47 5.19 6.20 14.62
N GLU A 48 6.00 7.24 14.41
CA GLU A 48 5.96 8.47 15.21
C GLU A 48 4.58 9.14 15.16
N TYR A 49 3.97 9.22 13.97
CA TYR A 49 2.63 9.77 13.81
C TYR A 49 1.57 8.94 14.56
N ILE A 50 1.57 7.62 14.39
CA ILE A 50 0.61 6.73 15.05
C ILE A 50 0.75 6.80 16.58
N CYS A 51 1.96 6.85 17.11
CA CYS A 51 2.19 7.00 18.55
C CYS A 51 1.71 8.35 19.10
N SER A 52 1.76 9.41 18.30
CA SER A 52 1.35 10.77 18.71
C SER A 52 -0.15 11.05 18.55
N THR A 53 -0.95 10.12 18.05
CA THR A 53 -2.37 10.32 17.78
C THR A 53 -3.24 9.22 18.39
N ASP A 54 -4.55 9.49 18.51
CA ASP A 54 -5.55 8.50 19.00
C ASP A 54 -6.14 7.66 17.86
N ILE A 55 -5.45 7.57 16.72
CA ILE A 55 -5.94 6.76 15.60
C ILE A 55 -5.88 5.27 15.95
N GLU A 56 -6.96 4.54 15.75
CA GLU A 56 -7.01 3.09 16.01
C GLU A 56 -6.74 2.25 14.76
N GLU A 57 -7.24 2.71 13.61
CA GLU A 57 -7.08 2.06 12.31
C GLU A 57 -6.63 3.08 11.26
N PHE A 58 -5.76 2.67 10.35
CA PHE A 58 -5.21 3.52 9.30
C PHE A 58 -5.05 2.77 7.98
N ILE A 59 -5.01 3.54 6.90
CA ILE A 59 -4.45 3.12 5.62
C ILE A 59 -3.19 3.97 5.39
N TYR A 60 -2.07 3.34 5.07
CA TYR A 60 -0.84 4.04 4.69
C TYR A 60 -0.53 3.78 3.22
N LEU A 61 -0.23 4.84 2.47
CA LEU A 61 -0.01 4.76 1.02
C LEU A 61 1.21 5.61 0.63
N ASP A 62 1.99 5.13 -0.33
CA ASP A 62 3.05 5.92 -0.96
C ASP A 62 2.45 7.14 -1.64
N ALA A 63 3.14 8.30 -1.52
CA ALA A 63 2.54 9.59 -1.85
C ALA A 63 2.49 9.89 -3.36
N TYR A 64 3.42 9.34 -4.17
CA TYR A 64 3.69 9.89 -5.49
C TYR A 64 3.14 9.07 -6.66
N ASP A 65 2.78 7.83 -6.41
CA ASP A 65 2.39 6.85 -7.43
C ASP A 65 1.13 6.03 -7.04
N ASN A 66 0.37 6.52 -6.04
CA ASN A 66 -0.93 5.99 -5.71
C ASN A 66 -2.07 6.82 -6.33
N TYR A 67 -3.24 6.19 -6.51
CA TYR A 67 -4.45 6.84 -6.96
C TYR A 67 -5.68 6.16 -6.33
N CYS A 68 -6.62 6.97 -5.84
CA CYS A 68 -7.86 6.50 -5.20
C CYS A 68 -9.00 6.48 -6.22
N ILE A 69 -9.76 5.37 -6.26
CA ILE A 69 -10.88 5.16 -7.20
C ILE A 69 -12.17 4.70 -6.53
N ALA A 70 -12.24 4.76 -5.20
CA ALA A 70 -13.41 4.31 -4.45
C ALA A 70 -13.59 5.09 -3.14
N SER A 71 -14.82 5.16 -2.66
CA SER A 71 -15.15 5.86 -1.42
C SER A 71 -14.86 5.03 -0.16
N PRO A 72 -14.67 5.66 1.02
CA PRO A 72 -14.46 4.94 2.27
C PRO A 72 -15.63 4.02 2.69
N HIS A 73 -16.83 4.22 2.14
CA HIS A 73 -17.96 3.32 2.41
C HIS A 73 -17.73 1.91 1.91
N GLU A 74 -17.02 1.76 0.80
CA GLU A 74 -16.71 0.45 0.21
C GLU A 74 -15.71 -0.35 1.06
N PHE A 75 -14.86 0.32 1.81
CA PHE A 75 -13.88 -0.32 2.68
C PHE A 75 -14.51 -1.23 3.73
N LYS A 76 -15.68 -0.87 4.27
CA LYS A 76 -16.39 -1.65 5.29
C LYS A 76 -16.70 -3.09 4.86
N PHE A 77 -16.89 -3.29 3.56
CA PHE A 77 -17.20 -4.60 2.98
C PHE A 77 -15.95 -5.39 2.57
N LYS A 78 -14.78 -4.75 2.63
CA LYS A 78 -13.51 -5.33 2.18
C LYS A 78 -12.51 -5.58 3.31
N LYS A 79 -12.85 -5.17 4.53
CA LYS A 79 -11.99 -5.35 5.71
C LYS A 79 -11.62 -6.83 5.87
N LYS A 80 -10.34 -7.11 6.01
CA LYS A 80 -9.77 -8.45 6.18
C LYS A 80 -9.58 -8.79 7.65
N ASP A 81 -9.44 -10.07 7.92
CA ASP A 81 -9.27 -10.60 9.28
C ASP A 81 -7.88 -10.36 9.89
N TYR A 82 -6.91 -9.91 9.08
CA TYR A 82 -5.56 -9.59 9.57
C TYR A 82 -5.46 -8.18 10.12
N PRO A 83 -4.80 -8.00 11.27
CA PRO A 83 -4.63 -6.68 11.88
C PRO A 83 -3.60 -5.79 11.16
N LEU A 84 -2.74 -6.35 10.30
CA LEU A 84 -1.86 -5.63 9.37
C LEU A 84 -1.90 -6.33 8.02
N ILE A 85 -2.25 -5.60 6.97
CA ILE A 85 -2.40 -6.09 5.62
C ILE A 85 -1.59 -5.22 4.68
N LEU A 86 -0.74 -5.83 3.87
CA LEU A 86 0.03 -5.13 2.83
C LEU A 86 -0.48 -5.52 1.44
N SER A 87 -0.27 -4.63 0.48
CA SER A 87 -0.57 -4.94 -0.91
C SER A 87 0.34 -6.04 -1.45
N SER A 88 -0.09 -6.63 -2.56
CA SER A 88 0.68 -7.62 -3.28
C SER A 88 1.01 -7.14 -4.70
N GLU A 89 2.14 -7.61 -5.23
CA GLU A 89 2.62 -7.32 -6.58
C GLU A 89 3.13 -8.58 -7.31
N LYS A 90 3.39 -8.45 -8.62
CA LYS A 90 3.88 -9.55 -9.46
C LYS A 90 5.37 -9.84 -9.29
N GLY A 91 6.16 -8.85 -8.88
CA GLY A 91 7.61 -8.96 -8.72
C GLY A 91 8.05 -9.23 -7.29
N CYS A 92 9.03 -10.10 -7.07
CA CYS A 92 9.65 -10.30 -5.76
C CYS A 92 10.85 -9.36 -5.60
N TYR A 93 10.63 -8.16 -5.11
CA TYR A 93 11.65 -7.12 -4.92
C TYR A 93 11.77 -6.73 -3.45
N PRO A 94 12.96 -6.21 -3.02
CA PRO A 94 14.23 -6.19 -3.75
C PRO A 94 14.93 -7.56 -3.78
N ASP A 95 14.46 -8.52 -3.01
CA ASP A 95 15.14 -9.79 -2.72
C ASP A 95 14.54 -10.96 -3.53
N THR A 96 14.85 -11.05 -4.83
CA THR A 96 14.30 -12.07 -5.74
C THR A 96 14.57 -13.51 -5.30
N HIS A 97 15.64 -13.75 -4.53
CA HIS A 97 15.96 -15.07 -3.98
C HIS A 97 14.94 -15.59 -2.93
N LYS A 98 14.11 -14.69 -2.37
CA LYS A 98 13.03 -15.04 -1.43
C LYS A 98 11.75 -15.52 -2.13
N MET A 99 11.72 -15.55 -3.46
CA MET A 99 10.51 -15.87 -4.25
C MET A 99 9.84 -17.19 -3.84
N GLY A 100 10.62 -18.22 -3.52
CA GLY A 100 10.13 -19.53 -3.09
C GLY A 100 9.59 -19.58 -1.65
N MET A 101 9.71 -18.51 -0.89
CA MET A 101 9.27 -18.43 0.52
C MET A 101 7.83 -17.89 0.66
N PHE A 102 7.27 -17.34 -0.40
CA PHE A 102 5.92 -16.81 -0.41
C PHE A 102 4.86 -17.90 -0.60
N PRO A 103 3.63 -17.70 -0.09
CA PRO A 103 2.53 -18.63 -0.29
C PRO A 103 2.21 -18.86 -1.76
N VAL A 104 1.78 -20.08 -2.09
CA VAL A 104 1.29 -20.42 -3.43
C VAL A 104 -0.16 -19.93 -3.57
N VAL A 105 -0.41 -19.09 -4.59
CA VAL A 105 -1.74 -18.58 -4.95
C VAL A 105 -1.98 -18.75 -6.45
N ASN A 106 -3.23 -18.71 -6.89
CA ASN A 106 -3.64 -18.98 -8.28
C ASN A 106 -3.52 -17.76 -9.23
N HIS A 107 -2.76 -16.76 -8.84
CA HIS A 107 -2.53 -15.54 -9.64
C HIS A 107 -1.12 -15.02 -9.43
N GLU A 108 -0.72 -14.03 -10.24
CA GLU A 108 0.65 -13.50 -10.26
C GLU A 108 0.96 -12.51 -9.13
N TRP A 109 -0.06 -11.81 -8.56
CA TRP A 109 0.11 -10.87 -7.44
C TRP A 109 0.27 -11.62 -6.12
N LYS A 110 1.46 -12.14 -5.85
CA LYS A 110 1.75 -12.98 -4.69
C LYS A 110 2.89 -12.51 -3.81
N PHE A 111 3.63 -11.49 -4.24
CA PHE A 111 4.75 -10.94 -3.49
C PHE A 111 4.33 -9.68 -2.77
N LEU A 112 4.91 -9.43 -1.60
CA LEU A 112 4.60 -8.26 -0.79
C LEU A 112 5.06 -6.98 -1.49
N ASN A 113 4.21 -5.95 -1.44
CA ASN A 113 4.54 -4.58 -1.78
C ASN A 113 4.26 -3.65 -0.59
N SER A 114 5.23 -2.79 -0.24
CA SER A 114 5.19 -1.89 0.93
C SER A 114 4.44 -0.59 0.71
N GLY A 115 4.09 -0.26 -0.52
CA GLY A 115 3.54 1.06 -0.87
C GLY A 115 2.06 1.25 -0.54
N GLN A 116 1.38 0.21 -0.04
CA GLN A 116 -0.03 0.25 0.37
C GLN A 116 -0.26 -0.68 1.55
N ILE A 117 -0.71 -0.14 2.68
CA ILE A 117 -0.86 -0.85 3.95
C ILE A 117 -2.18 -0.48 4.60
N TYR A 118 -2.92 -1.46 5.13
CA TYR A 118 -3.96 -1.26 6.13
C TYR A 118 -3.49 -1.86 7.44
N GLY A 119 -3.75 -1.17 8.57
CA GLY A 119 -3.37 -1.69 9.86
C GLY A 119 -4.14 -1.09 11.04
N THR A 120 -4.10 -1.81 12.16
CA THR A 120 -4.45 -1.26 13.47
C THR A 120 -3.20 -0.67 14.13
N LYS A 121 -3.39 0.41 14.92
CA LYS A 121 -2.32 1.06 15.68
C LYS A 121 -1.53 0.07 16.53
N GLU A 122 -2.24 -0.69 17.35
CA GLU A 122 -1.63 -1.63 18.30
C GLU A 122 -0.75 -2.64 17.58
N HIS A 123 -1.27 -3.23 16.50
CA HIS A 123 -0.55 -4.28 15.80
C HIS A 123 0.63 -3.75 14.99
N PHE A 124 0.50 -2.57 14.38
CA PHE A 124 1.63 -1.93 13.70
C PHE A 124 2.78 -1.63 14.69
N ILE A 125 2.46 -1.11 15.89
CA ILE A 125 3.44 -0.88 16.94
C ILE A 125 4.11 -2.20 17.38
N TYR A 126 3.34 -3.28 17.51
CA TYR A 126 3.88 -4.61 17.81
C TYR A 126 4.89 -5.09 16.76
N VAL A 127 4.52 -5.01 15.47
CA VAL A 127 5.41 -5.39 14.36
C VAL A 127 6.64 -4.48 14.29
N TYR A 128 6.48 -3.16 14.45
CA TYR A 128 7.58 -2.20 14.47
C TYR A 128 8.59 -2.54 15.58
N ASN A 129 8.12 -2.76 16.79
CA ASN A 129 8.97 -3.02 17.96
C ASN A 129 9.69 -4.38 17.89
N SER A 130 9.23 -5.32 17.05
CA SER A 130 9.92 -6.61 16.86
C SER A 130 11.32 -6.45 16.25
N ASN A 131 11.53 -5.42 15.45
CA ASN A 131 12.83 -5.00 14.89
C ASN A 131 12.72 -3.60 14.29
N PRO A 132 12.93 -2.53 15.06
CA PRO A 132 12.80 -1.17 14.55
C PRO A 132 13.73 -0.90 13.35
N PRO A 133 13.23 -0.32 12.26
CA PRO A 133 14.04 -0.04 11.08
C PRO A 133 14.95 1.16 11.30
N ARG A 134 16.06 1.20 10.54
CA ARG A 134 16.89 2.39 10.39
C ARG A 134 16.44 3.18 9.16
N TYR A 135 16.87 4.43 9.04
CA TYR A 135 16.52 5.28 7.89
C TYR A 135 17.00 4.70 6.56
N GLU A 136 18.15 4.04 6.53
CA GLU A 136 18.78 3.47 5.33
C GLU A 136 18.16 2.13 4.91
N ASP A 137 17.35 1.51 5.77
CA ASP A 137 16.75 0.22 5.46
C ASP A 137 15.72 0.37 4.32
N ASP A 138 15.70 -0.61 3.44
CA ASP A 138 14.67 -0.74 2.40
C ASP A 138 13.35 -1.15 3.05
N ASP A 139 12.31 -0.36 2.86
CA ASP A 139 11.03 -0.58 3.52
C ASP A 139 10.34 -1.87 3.07
N GLN A 140 10.41 -2.22 1.78
CA GLN A 140 9.80 -3.45 1.27
C GLN A 140 10.53 -4.69 1.78
N ARG A 141 11.86 -4.64 1.86
CA ARG A 141 12.66 -5.71 2.49
C ARG A 141 12.30 -5.87 3.96
N TRP A 142 12.20 -4.76 4.69
CA TRP A 142 11.85 -4.78 6.10
C TRP A 142 10.49 -5.44 6.35
N TYR A 143 9.44 -5.05 5.60
CA TYR A 143 8.12 -5.68 5.72
C TYR A 143 8.13 -7.15 5.25
N THR A 144 8.85 -7.47 4.18
CA THR A 144 8.97 -8.84 3.68
C THR A 144 9.58 -9.76 4.74
N GLU A 145 10.63 -9.33 5.43
CA GLU A 145 11.23 -10.12 6.51
C GLU A 145 10.25 -10.33 7.67
N ARG A 146 9.50 -9.32 8.06
CA ARG A 146 8.45 -9.46 9.10
C ARG A 146 7.35 -10.42 8.64
N PHE A 147 6.87 -10.29 7.41
CA PHE A 147 5.88 -11.19 6.85
C PHE A 147 6.34 -12.67 6.88
N LEU A 148 7.59 -12.94 6.53
CA LEU A 148 8.12 -14.30 6.48
C LEU A 148 8.37 -14.93 7.85
N ILE A 149 8.69 -14.14 8.89
CA ILE A 149 8.96 -14.63 10.25
C ILE A 149 7.76 -14.53 11.20
N MET A 150 6.75 -13.73 10.85
CA MET A 150 5.53 -13.49 11.65
C MET A 150 4.28 -13.64 10.75
N PRO A 151 4.07 -14.78 10.10
CA PRO A 151 3.04 -14.94 9.06
C PRO A 151 1.61 -14.79 9.59
N GLU A 152 1.39 -14.98 10.90
CA GLU A 152 0.10 -14.75 11.56
C GLU A 152 -0.19 -13.26 11.83
N SER A 153 0.84 -12.42 11.76
CA SER A 153 0.76 -10.99 12.08
C SER A 153 0.51 -10.11 10.87
N ILE A 154 0.92 -10.56 9.69
CA ILE A 154 0.86 -9.78 8.44
C ILE A 154 0.16 -10.61 7.37
N GLY A 155 -0.91 -10.04 6.78
CA GLY A 155 -1.57 -10.61 5.61
C GLY A 155 -1.20 -9.91 4.31
N LEU A 156 -1.42 -10.57 3.17
CA LEU A 156 -1.37 -9.95 1.85
C LEU A 156 -2.79 -9.74 1.31
N ASP A 157 -3.03 -8.59 0.74
CA ASP A 157 -4.37 -8.20 0.27
C ASP A 157 -4.83 -8.96 -0.99
N TYR A 158 -3.92 -9.43 -1.81
CA TYR A 158 -4.23 -10.10 -3.07
C TYR A 158 -5.25 -9.35 -3.95
N CYS A 159 -5.00 -8.06 -4.14
CA CYS A 159 -5.75 -7.17 -5.05
C CYS A 159 -7.23 -6.93 -4.69
N ASN A 160 -7.61 -7.02 -3.42
CA ASN A 160 -8.99 -6.74 -3.00
C ASN A 160 -9.24 -5.25 -2.66
N ILE A 161 -8.35 -4.65 -1.87
CA ILE A 161 -8.36 -3.22 -1.49
C ILE A 161 -7.35 -2.46 -2.31
N PHE A 162 -6.16 -3.04 -2.46
CA PHE A 162 -4.96 -2.48 -3.05
C PHE A 162 -4.61 -3.17 -4.36
N GLN A 163 -4.20 -2.42 -5.37
CA GLN A 163 -3.80 -2.97 -6.66
C GLN A 163 -2.47 -2.38 -7.11
N SER A 164 -1.42 -3.18 -7.09
CA SER A 164 -0.20 -2.88 -7.85
C SER A 164 -0.46 -3.12 -9.34
N VAL A 165 -0.15 -2.12 -10.16
CA VAL A 165 -0.25 -2.20 -11.63
C VAL A 165 1.11 -2.32 -12.31
N ALA A 166 2.19 -2.50 -11.55
CA ALA A 166 3.49 -2.84 -12.10
C ALA A 166 3.46 -4.19 -12.83
N PHE A 167 4.18 -4.25 -13.95
CA PHE A 167 4.24 -5.46 -14.81
C PHE A 167 2.89 -5.92 -15.34
N GLU A 168 1.94 -5.00 -15.52
CA GLU A 168 0.68 -5.34 -16.15
C GLU A 168 0.89 -5.85 -17.59
N VAL A 169 0.03 -6.77 -17.99
CA VAL A 169 -0.06 -7.26 -19.36
C VAL A 169 -1.48 -7.06 -19.88
N GLU A 170 -1.63 -7.09 -21.20
CA GLU A 170 -2.95 -7.00 -21.84
C GLU A 170 -3.90 -8.05 -21.26
N GLY A 171 -5.10 -7.62 -20.89
CA GLY A 171 -6.12 -8.49 -20.30
C GLY A 171 -6.07 -8.64 -18.77
N ASP A 172 -5.09 -8.06 -18.07
CA ASP A 172 -5.09 -8.06 -16.61
C ASP A 172 -6.25 -7.26 -16.03
N PHE A 173 -6.56 -6.12 -16.65
CA PHE A 173 -7.55 -5.18 -16.14
C PHE A 173 -8.60 -4.79 -17.18
N THR A 174 -9.80 -4.54 -16.68
CA THR A 174 -10.87 -3.87 -17.41
C THR A 174 -11.22 -2.56 -16.70
N LEU A 175 -11.19 -1.44 -17.44
CA LEU A 175 -11.65 -0.14 -16.95
C LEU A 175 -13.14 0.01 -17.28
N THR A 176 -13.98 0.20 -16.26
CA THR A 176 -15.42 0.31 -16.44
C THR A 176 -16.05 1.22 -15.39
N TYR A 177 -16.90 2.17 -15.79
CA TYR A 177 -17.64 3.07 -14.90
C TYR A 177 -16.76 3.73 -13.82
N ASN A 178 -15.60 4.29 -14.20
CA ASN A 178 -14.61 4.88 -13.32
C ASN A 178 -14.04 3.90 -12.26
N ARG A 179 -14.02 2.62 -12.57
CA ARG A 179 -13.46 1.56 -11.71
C ARG A 179 -12.48 0.69 -12.48
N LEU A 180 -11.52 0.16 -11.75
CA LEU A 180 -10.63 -0.89 -12.23
C LEU A 180 -11.21 -2.25 -11.79
N TYR A 181 -11.38 -3.17 -12.73
CA TYR A 181 -11.65 -4.56 -12.44
C TYR A 181 -10.43 -5.42 -12.77
N ASN A 182 -9.95 -6.19 -11.79
CA ASN A 182 -8.88 -7.15 -12.01
C ASN A 182 -9.48 -8.46 -12.52
N ASN A 183 -9.20 -8.78 -13.80
CA ASN A 183 -9.75 -9.96 -14.49
C ASN A 183 -9.20 -11.29 -13.96
N LYS A 184 -8.09 -11.30 -13.23
CA LYS A 184 -7.44 -12.50 -12.68
C LYS A 184 -7.90 -12.83 -11.26
N THR A 185 -8.08 -11.80 -10.42
CA THR A 185 -8.54 -11.96 -9.04
C THR A 185 -10.04 -11.73 -8.89
N HIS A 186 -10.71 -11.26 -9.95
CA HIS A 186 -12.15 -10.93 -9.96
C HIS A 186 -12.56 -9.91 -8.88
N THR A 187 -11.74 -8.86 -8.72
CA THR A 187 -11.91 -7.84 -7.69
C THR A 187 -12.03 -6.43 -8.27
N PHE A 188 -12.63 -5.53 -7.50
CA PHE A 188 -12.64 -4.08 -7.73
C PHE A 188 -11.82 -3.41 -6.63
N PRO A 189 -10.52 -3.15 -6.81
CA PRO A 189 -9.71 -2.48 -5.80
C PRO A 189 -10.15 -1.03 -5.57
N MET A 190 -9.68 -0.44 -4.48
CA MET A 190 -10.00 0.92 -4.07
C MET A 190 -8.86 1.90 -4.33
N PHE A 191 -7.64 1.40 -4.30
CA PHE A 191 -6.41 2.17 -4.51
C PHE A 191 -5.53 1.47 -5.53
N ILE A 192 -5.01 2.23 -6.48
CA ILE A 192 -4.09 1.77 -7.52
C ILE A 192 -2.69 2.30 -7.20
N HIS A 193 -1.67 1.46 -7.33
CA HIS A 193 -0.27 1.79 -7.10
C HIS A 193 0.59 1.50 -8.32
N GLY A 194 1.20 2.53 -8.86
CA GLY A 194 2.10 2.48 -10.01
C GLY A 194 3.56 2.26 -9.63
N ASN A 195 3.83 1.35 -8.70
CA ASN A 195 5.18 1.07 -8.24
C ASN A 195 6.16 0.76 -9.39
N GLY A 196 7.46 0.96 -9.17
CA GLY A 196 8.49 0.66 -10.15
C GLY A 196 8.51 1.58 -11.38
N LYS A 197 8.05 2.83 -11.26
CA LYS A 197 7.98 3.84 -12.36
C LYS A 197 6.97 3.47 -13.45
N THR A 198 5.91 2.75 -13.10
CA THR A 198 4.82 2.43 -14.01
C THR A 198 4.11 3.70 -14.48
N ASP A 199 3.78 3.77 -15.77
CA ASP A 199 2.96 4.87 -16.31
C ASP A 199 1.53 4.77 -15.78
N MET A 200 1.14 5.73 -14.96
CA MET A 200 -0.18 5.83 -14.34
C MET A 200 -1.19 6.63 -15.18
N SER A 201 -0.81 7.14 -16.35
CA SER A 201 -1.62 8.09 -17.13
C SER A 201 -3.03 7.58 -17.44
N LYS A 202 -3.18 6.33 -17.79
CA LYS A 202 -4.47 5.71 -18.12
C LYS A 202 -5.39 5.55 -16.90
N PHE A 203 -4.83 5.43 -15.69
CA PHE A 203 -5.60 5.26 -14.46
C PHE A 203 -6.10 6.59 -13.89
N TYR A 204 -5.48 7.71 -14.27
CA TYR A 204 -5.95 9.05 -13.87
C TYR A 204 -7.25 9.48 -14.58
N LEU A 205 -7.75 8.65 -15.48
CA LEU A 205 -9.04 8.87 -16.17
C LEU A 205 -10.23 8.23 -15.43
N LEU A 206 -9.93 7.47 -14.35
CA LEU A 206 -10.92 6.88 -13.45
C LEU A 206 -11.33 7.88 -12.37
#